data_cef70fa19b7e787581f534c1ff7fc0aa
#
_entry.id   cef70fa19b7e787581f534c1ff7fc0aa
#
_cell.length_a   1.000
_cell.length_b   1.000
_cell.length_c   1.000
_cell.angle_alpha   90.00
_cell.angle_beta   90.00
_cell.angle_gamma   90.00
#
_symmetry.space_group_name_H-M   'P 1'
#
loop_
_entity.id
_entity.type
_entity.pdbx_description
1 polymer ?
#
loop_
_entity_poly.entity_id
_entity_poly.type
_entity_poly.pdbx_seq_one_letter_code
_entity_poly.pdbx_strand_id
1 'polypeptide(L)'
;MKLKLIFLFIFFISITTFSQYNFEASEKYPFGRYNPKAPKELQDYQGLIGECKCKSESRKPDGTWAKPVKMNWLWKYIMNGTGVQDMTLKEDGSHGGSIRQYNADSLSWYVHYYTAKVASPKLRAWSGNKNKEGDIVLYSNQKAPNGTEGFSRLTFYDIDSKGYKWKGEWVDKTETIVYPFWKISCIKQKK
;
A
#
# COMPACT_ATOMS: atom_id res chain seq x y z
N MET A 1 -50.94 18.99 52.55
CA MET A 1 -50.49 18.56 51.20
C MET A 1 -48.99 18.35 51.21
N LYS A 2 -48.53 17.10 51.18
CA LYS A 2 -47.09 16.81 51.18
C LYS A 2 -46.62 16.61 49.73
N LEU A 3 -45.85 17.57 49.26
CA LEU A 3 -45.24 17.52 47.92
C LEU A 3 -44.12 16.46 47.93
N LYS A 4 -44.34 15.33 47.25
CA LYS A 4 -43.32 14.30 47.08
C LYS A 4 -42.36 14.75 45.97
N LEU A 5 -41.17 15.16 46.36
CA LEU A 5 -40.07 15.46 45.45
C LEU A 5 -39.56 14.14 44.82
N ILE A 6 -39.92 13.87 43.59
CA ILE A 6 -39.40 12.73 42.84
C ILE A 6 -38.04 13.15 42.28
N PHE A 7 -36.97 12.69 42.93
CA PHE A 7 -35.61 12.81 42.41
C PHE A 7 -35.48 11.86 41.23
N LEU A 8 -35.54 12.41 40.01
CA LEU A 8 -35.26 11.67 38.80
C LEU A 8 -33.72 11.48 38.72
N PHE A 9 -33.24 10.33 39.17
CA PHE A 9 -31.85 9.95 39.05
C PHE A 9 -31.60 9.63 37.55
N ILE A 10 -31.16 10.63 36.76
CA ILE A 10 -30.68 10.40 35.40
C ILE A 10 -29.36 9.68 35.54
N PHE A 11 -29.40 8.37 35.41
CA PHE A 11 -28.23 7.53 35.29
C PHE A 11 -27.58 7.90 33.94
N PHE A 12 -26.54 8.74 33.98
CA PHE A 12 -25.65 8.91 32.84
C PHE A 12 -24.93 7.57 32.59
N ILE A 13 -25.56 6.70 31.83
CA ILE A 13 -24.90 5.54 31.24
C ILE A 13 -23.91 6.14 30.24
N SER A 14 -22.68 6.27 30.68
CA SER A 14 -21.55 6.51 29.76
C SER A 14 -21.51 5.31 28.83
N ILE A 15 -22.19 5.42 27.67
CA ILE A 15 -22.04 4.46 26.60
C ILE A 15 -20.60 4.68 26.11
N THR A 16 -19.67 3.88 26.66
CA THR A 16 -18.38 3.72 26.04
C THR A 16 -18.67 3.14 24.66
N THR A 17 -18.73 4.00 23.66
CA THR A 17 -18.74 3.58 22.26
C THR A 17 -17.40 2.89 22.03
N PHE A 18 -17.40 1.57 22.19
CA PHE A 18 -16.29 0.76 21.71
C PHE A 18 -16.19 1.05 20.22
N SER A 19 -15.13 1.71 19.82
CA SER A 19 -14.86 1.97 18.43
C SER A 19 -15.00 0.64 17.68
N GLN A 20 -15.96 0.56 16.76
CA GLN A 20 -16.12 -0.61 15.88
C GLN A 20 -14.87 -0.83 15.01
N TYR A 21 -13.98 0.15 15.00
CA TYR A 21 -12.78 0.21 14.18
C TYR A 21 -11.50 -0.01 15.01
N ASN A 22 -11.42 -1.17 15.65
CA ASN A 22 -10.30 -1.53 16.54
C ASN A 22 -8.95 -1.71 15.82
N PHE A 23 -8.95 -1.80 14.50
CA PHE A 23 -7.76 -2.09 13.69
C PHE A 23 -7.31 -0.88 12.85
N GLU A 24 -8.03 0.25 12.92
CA GLU A 24 -7.62 1.50 12.29
C GLU A 24 -6.41 2.14 12.99
N ALA A 25 -5.86 3.16 12.34
CA ALA A 25 -4.80 3.96 12.91
C ALA A 25 -5.26 4.64 14.20
N SER A 26 -4.44 4.60 15.24
CA SER A 26 -4.69 5.18 16.56
C SER A 26 -3.37 5.64 17.17
N GLU A 27 -3.42 6.36 18.28
CA GLU A 27 -2.21 6.76 19.01
C GLU A 27 -1.31 5.56 19.33
N LYS A 28 -1.89 4.45 19.79
CA LYS A 28 -1.17 3.20 20.10
C LYS A 28 -0.69 2.46 18.84
N TYR A 29 -1.43 2.54 17.74
CA TYR A 29 -1.15 1.85 16.49
C TYR A 29 -1.23 2.83 15.31
N PRO A 30 -0.25 3.74 15.14
CA PRO A 30 -0.39 4.87 14.21
C PRO A 30 -0.47 4.47 12.73
N PHE A 31 -0.15 3.23 12.40
CA PHE A 31 -0.31 2.68 11.04
C PHE A 31 -1.44 1.65 10.94
N GLY A 32 -2.33 1.61 11.95
CA GLY A 32 -3.32 0.55 12.04
C GLY A 32 -2.67 -0.81 12.27
N ARG A 33 -3.47 -1.85 12.18
CA ARG A 33 -3.02 -3.24 12.31
C ARG A 33 -3.91 -4.19 11.54
N TYR A 34 -3.37 -5.35 11.21
CA TYR A 34 -4.11 -6.45 10.59
C TYR A 34 -5.33 -6.86 11.43
N ASN A 35 -6.47 -7.04 10.79
CA ASN A 35 -7.68 -7.56 11.41
C ASN A 35 -7.66 -9.11 11.29
N PRO A 36 -7.63 -9.85 12.42
CA PRO A 36 -7.59 -11.31 12.38
C PRO A 36 -8.81 -11.99 11.74
N LYS A 37 -9.90 -11.25 11.54
CA LYS A 37 -11.09 -11.74 10.82
C LYS A 37 -11.00 -11.55 9.29
N ALA A 38 -10.00 -10.78 8.82
CA ALA A 38 -9.72 -10.61 7.41
C ALA A 38 -8.92 -11.80 6.85
N PRO A 39 -8.87 -11.98 5.51
CA PRO A 39 -7.99 -12.96 4.88
C PRO A 39 -6.55 -12.83 5.38
N LYS A 40 -5.88 -13.96 5.63
CA LYS A 40 -4.51 -14.00 6.15
C LYS A 40 -3.49 -13.29 5.23
N GLU A 41 -3.80 -13.21 3.96
CA GLU A 41 -2.99 -12.55 2.92
C GLU A 41 -2.80 -11.06 3.20
N LEU A 42 -3.66 -10.43 4.04
CA LEU A 42 -3.46 -9.04 4.50
C LEU A 42 -2.10 -8.88 5.21
N GLN A 43 -1.52 -9.96 5.72
CA GLN A 43 -0.20 -9.97 6.34
C GLN A 43 0.95 -9.96 5.31
N ASP A 44 0.69 -10.17 4.02
CA ASP A 44 1.73 -10.10 2.97
C ASP A 44 2.43 -8.74 2.98
N TYR A 45 1.69 -7.67 3.24
CA TYR A 45 2.22 -6.32 3.32
C TYR A 45 2.72 -5.91 4.71
N GLN A 46 2.63 -6.79 5.72
CA GLN A 46 3.03 -6.47 7.10
C GLN A 46 4.49 -6.00 7.17
N GLY A 47 5.35 -6.61 6.37
CA GLY A 47 6.75 -6.23 6.27
C GLY A 47 6.99 -4.80 5.76
N LEU A 48 6.01 -4.16 5.12
CA LEU A 48 6.11 -2.80 4.57
C LEU A 48 5.50 -1.74 5.51
N ILE A 49 4.58 -2.13 6.40
CA ILE A 49 3.84 -1.19 7.26
C ILE A 49 4.78 -0.31 8.07
N GLY A 50 4.51 1.00 8.06
CA GLY A 50 5.30 2.03 8.72
C GLY A 50 5.81 3.10 7.76
N GLU A 51 6.75 3.90 8.22
CA GLU A 51 7.42 4.93 7.42
C GLU A 51 8.79 4.45 6.96
N CYS A 52 9.09 4.74 5.71
CA CYS A 52 10.38 4.44 5.10
C CYS A 52 10.97 5.67 4.42
N LYS A 53 12.28 5.84 4.53
CA LYS A 53 13.05 6.75 3.68
C LYS A 53 13.63 5.97 2.52
N CYS A 54 13.31 6.42 1.32
CA CYS A 54 13.62 5.71 0.10
C CYS A 54 14.44 6.57 -0.88
N LYS A 55 15.13 5.88 -1.77
CA LYS A 55 15.75 6.44 -2.98
C LYS A 55 15.05 5.86 -4.19
N SER A 56 14.53 6.73 -5.04
CA SER A 56 13.76 6.40 -6.25
C SER A 56 14.59 6.74 -7.48
N GLU A 57 14.80 5.79 -8.37
CA GLU A 57 15.58 5.95 -9.59
C GLU A 57 14.75 5.47 -10.79
N SER A 58 14.51 6.35 -11.76
CA SER A 58 13.88 6.00 -13.04
C SER A 58 14.93 5.83 -14.14
N ARG A 59 14.63 4.98 -15.13
CA ARG A 59 15.48 4.78 -16.28
C ARG A 59 15.22 5.87 -17.32
N LYS A 60 16.28 6.44 -17.88
CA LYS A 60 16.21 7.42 -18.94
C LYS A 60 16.05 6.76 -20.31
N PRO A 61 15.63 7.53 -21.35
CA PRO A 61 15.55 7.01 -22.72
C PRO A 61 16.85 6.42 -23.27
N ASP A 62 18.01 6.94 -22.83
CA ASP A 62 19.34 6.43 -23.19
C ASP A 62 19.72 5.12 -22.49
N GLY A 63 18.82 4.57 -21.66
CA GLY A 63 19.05 3.34 -20.91
C GLY A 63 19.82 3.51 -19.60
N THR A 64 20.32 4.70 -19.27
CA THR A 64 20.99 4.97 -17.99
C THR A 64 19.98 5.26 -16.89
N TRP A 65 20.41 5.14 -15.62
CA TRP A 65 19.59 5.49 -14.47
C TRP A 65 19.71 6.98 -14.14
N ALA A 66 18.60 7.62 -13.86
CA ALA A 66 18.58 9.00 -13.35
C ALA A 66 19.22 9.06 -11.95
N LYS A 67 19.64 10.25 -11.53
CA LYS A 67 20.08 10.47 -10.16
C LYS A 67 18.95 10.09 -9.18
N PRO A 68 19.28 9.44 -8.06
CA PRO A 68 18.27 9.09 -7.05
C PRO A 68 17.54 10.33 -6.52
N VAL A 69 16.21 10.25 -6.49
CA VAL A 69 15.33 11.23 -5.84
C VAL A 69 14.96 10.69 -4.47
N LYS A 70 15.11 11.49 -3.42
CA LYS A 70 14.68 11.10 -2.08
C LYS A 70 13.15 11.06 -2.01
N MET A 71 12.62 10.11 -1.27
CA MET A 71 11.20 9.86 -1.15
C MET A 71 10.87 9.34 0.25
N ASN A 72 9.79 9.84 0.84
CA ASN A 72 9.16 9.19 1.97
C ASN A 72 8.07 8.25 1.45
N TRP A 73 8.00 7.05 2.01
CA TRP A 73 6.97 6.06 1.69
C TRP A 73 6.30 5.60 2.98
N LEU A 74 5.02 5.95 3.11
CA LEU A 74 4.18 5.60 4.26
C LEU A 74 3.26 4.45 3.88
N TRP A 75 3.18 3.45 4.76
CA TRP A 75 2.29 2.30 4.62
C TRP A 75 1.43 2.12 5.86
N LYS A 76 0.15 1.86 5.68
CA LYS A 76 -0.78 1.63 6.78
C LYS A 76 -1.88 0.65 6.42
N TYR A 77 -2.43 0.00 7.43
CA TYR A 77 -3.70 -0.70 7.31
C TYR A 77 -4.85 0.32 7.29
N ILE A 78 -5.86 0.05 6.49
CA ILE A 78 -7.10 0.84 6.33
C ILE A 78 -8.32 -0.08 6.36
N MET A 79 -9.53 0.52 6.35
CA MET A 79 -10.81 -0.23 6.35
C MET A 79 -10.85 -1.25 7.47
N ASN A 80 -10.57 -0.79 8.69
CA ASN A 80 -10.53 -1.64 9.89
C ASN A 80 -9.60 -2.87 9.74
N GLY A 81 -8.43 -2.66 9.10
CA GLY A 81 -7.40 -3.67 8.92
C GLY A 81 -7.70 -4.71 7.84
N THR A 82 -8.65 -4.44 6.92
CA THR A 82 -9.00 -5.32 5.80
C THR A 82 -8.43 -4.86 4.46
N GLY A 83 -7.71 -3.75 4.44
CA GLY A 83 -7.00 -3.22 3.29
C GLY A 83 -5.69 -2.60 3.68
N VAL A 84 -4.87 -2.28 2.69
CA VAL A 84 -3.58 -1.61 2.86
C VAL A 84 -3.52 -0.38 1.96
N GLN A 85 -2.99 0.71 2.47
CA GLN A 85 -2.73 1.92 1.72
C GLN A 85 -1.26 2.29 1.82
N ASP A 86 -0.69 2.75 0.72
CA ASP A 86 0.58 3.46 0.73
C ASP A 86 0.43 4.89 0.21
N MET A 87 1.35 5.74 0.63
CA MET A 87 1.51 7.11 0.14
C MET A 87 2.99 7.41 -0.03
N THR A 88 3.32 8.02 -1.16
CA THR A 88 4.69 8.46 -1.48
C THR A 88 4.74 9.97 -1.60
N LEU A 89 5.79 10.58 -1.04
CA LEU A 89 6.11 11.98 -1.24
C LEU A 89 7.60 12.09 -1.58
N LYS A 90 7.90 12.59 -2.77
CA LYS A 90 9.26 12.84 -3.25
C LYS A 90 9.70 14.25 -2.93
N GLU A 91 11.01 14.49 -2.89
CA GLU A 91 11.58 15.83 -2.66
C GLU A 91 11.26 16.83 -3.78
N ASP A 92 10.86 16.36 -4.97
CA ASP A 92 10.38 17.20 -6.08
C ASP A 92 8.88 17.58 -5.94
N GLY A 93 8.23 17.20 -4.83
CA GLY A 93 6.81 17.45 -4.56
C GLY A 93 5.86 16.45 -5.24
N SER A 94 6.35 15.50 -6.02
CA SER A 94 5.50 14.45 -6.60
C SER A 94 4.90 13.59 -5.49
N HIS A 95 3.56 13.48 -5.48
CA HIS A 95 2.80 12.75 -4.47
C HIS A 95 1.86 11.75 -5.16
N GLY A 96 1.83 10.54 -4.65
CA GLY A 96 0.95 9.48 -5.12
C GLY A 96 0.75 8.42 -4.05
N GLY A 97 -0.07 7.43 -4.35
CA GLY A 97 -0.32 6.33 -3.44
C GLY A 97 -1.15 5.25 -4.10
N SER A 98 -1.39 4.18 -3.37
CA SER A 98 -2.26 3.11 -3.84
C SER A 98 -3.11 2.57 -2.70
N ILE A 99 -4.28 2.06 -3.07
CA ILE A 99 -5.14 1.26 -2.20
C ILE A 99 -5.03 -0.18 -2.66
N ARG A 100 -4.89 -1.10 -1.71
CA ARG A 100 -4.77 -2.54 -1.92
C ARG A 100 -5.83 -3.29 -1.17
N GLN A 101 -6.54 -4.15 -1.87
CA GLN A 101 -7.55 -5.03 -1.32
C GLN A 101 -7.30 -6.45 -1.80
N TYR A 102 -7.44 -7.41 -0.92
CA TYR A 102 -7.39 -8.83 -1.27
C TYR A 102 -8.80 -9.34 -1.50
N ASN A 103 -9.00 -10.03 -2.61
CA ASN A 103 -10.26 -10.70 -2.92
C ASN A 103 -10.08 -12.21 -2.71
N ALA A 104 -10.80 -12.75 -1.73
CA ALA A 104 -10.72 -14.17 -1.36
C ALA A 104 -11.31 -15.12 -2.43
N ASP A 105 -12.26 -14.65 -3.24
CA ASP A 105 -12.88 -15.48 -4.27
C ASP A 105 -11.95 -15.68 -5.48
N SER A 106 -11.26 -14.61 -5.90
CA SER A 106 -10.27 -14.66 -6.99
C SER A 106 -8.87 -14.99 -6.51
N LEU A 107 -8.66 -15.12 -5.18
CA LEU A 107 -7.37 -15.38 -4.54
C LEU A 107 -6.28 -14.41 -5.01
N SER A 108 -6.59 -13.12 -5.10
CA SER A 108 -5.69 -12.13 -5.68
C SER A 108 -5.80 -10.76 -5.01
N TRP A 109 -4.66 -10.08 -4.94
CA TRP A 109 -4.59 -8.68 -4.62
C TRP A 109 -5.00 -7.83 -5.81
N TYR A 110 -5.79 -6.78 -5.54
CA TYR A 110 -6.09 -5.68 -6.47
C TYR A 110 -5.51 -4.39 -5.92
N VAL A 111 -4.75 -3.70 -6.74
CA VAL A 111 -4.03 -2.47 -6.39
C VAL A 111 -4.45 -1.36 -7.31
N HIS A 112 -4.92 -0.26 -6.77
CA HIS A 112 -5.38 0.92 -7.51
C HIS A 112 -4.49 2.12 -7.15
N TYR A 113 -3.78 2.65 -8.15
CA TYR A 113 -2.86 3.77 -8.00
C TYR A 113 -3.53 5.10 -8.32
N TYR A 114 -3.25 6.09 -7.49
CA TYR A 114 -3.64 7.48 -7.69
C TYR A 114 -2.44 8.42 -7.51
N THR A 115 -2.53 9.63 -8.10
CA THR A 115 -1.46 10.63 -8.05
C THR A 115 -2.05 12.03 -7.93
N ALA A 116 -1.35 12.92 -7.21
CA ALA A 116 -1.72 14.32 -7.09
C ALA A 116 -1.55 15.10 -8.40
N LYS A 117 -0.75 14.58 -9.35
CA LYS A 117 -0.45 15.28 -10.60
C LYS A 117 -1.66 15.38 -11.54
N VAL A 118 -2.42 14.28 -11.66
CA VAL A 118 -3.59 14.22 -12.55
C VAL A 118 -4.66 13.34 -11.90
N ALA A 119 -5.82 13.92 -11.60
CA ALA A 119 -6.99 13.17 -11.22
C ALA A 119 -7.54 12.40 -12.43
N SER A 120 -7.95 11.16 -12.23
CA SER A 120 -8.52 10.33 -13.29
C SER A 120 -9.74 9.58 -12.78
N PRO A 121 -10.81 9.50 -13.55
CA PRO A 121 -11.98 8.69 -13.23
C PRO A 121 -11.66 7.18 -13.31
N LYS A 122 -10.57 6.81 -14.00
CA LYS A 122 -10.11 5.43 -14.15
C LYS A 122 -8.70 5.29 -13.58
N LEU A 123 -8.60 4.72 -12.40
CA LEU A 123 -7.32 4.48 -11.75
C LEU A 123 -6.54 3.36 -12.46
N ARG A 124 -5.23 3.51 -12.53
CA ARG A 124 -4.37 2.44 -13.01
C ARG A 124 -4.37 1.30 -11.98
N ALA A 125 -4.54 0.08 -12.46
CA ALA A 125 -4.67 -1.09 -11.60
C ALA A 125 -3.65 -2.18 -11.94
N TRP A 126 -3.27 -2.93 -10.92
CA TRP A 126 -2.48 -4.16 -11.01
C TRP A 126 -3.15 -5.24 -10.17
N SER A 127 -2.89 -6.50 -10.50
CA SER A 127 -3.28 -7.64 -9.69
C SER A 127 -2.13 -8.64 -9.56
N GLY A 128 -2.14 -9.45 -8.50
CA GLY A 128 -1.13 -10.47 -8.27
C GLY A 128 -1.03 -10.87 -6.82
N ASN A 129 0.05 -11.54 -6.45
CA ASN A 129 0.18 -12.18 -5.14
C ASN A 129 1.62 -12.15 -4.63
N LYS A 130 1.79 -12.58 -3.39
CA LYS A 130 3.07 -12.94 -2.83
C LYS A 130 3.47 -14.32 -3.35
N ASN A 131 4.69 -14.44 -3.83
CA ASN A 131 5.25 -15.71 -4.32
C ASN A 131 5.90 -16.53 -3.19
N LYS A 132 6.44 -17.70 -3.52
CA LYS A 132 7.09 -18.62 -2.55
C LYS A 132 8.39 -18.07 -1.99
N GLU A 133 9.06 -17.20 -2.72
CA GLU A 133 10.29 -16.51 -2.35
C GLU A 133 10.04 -15.37 -1.35
N GLY A 134 8.77 -15.00 -1.16
CA GLY A 134 8.35 -13.92 -0.27
C GLY A 134 8.19 -12.56 -0.96
N ASP A 135 8.41 -12.49 -2.27
CA ASP A 135 8.23 -11.29 -3.06
C ASP A 135 6.75 -11.06 -3.37
N ILE A 136 6.33 -9.80 -3.39
CA ILE A 136 4.98 -9.43 -3.83
C ILE A 136 5.07 -8.99 -5.28
N VAL A 137 4.45 -9.75 -6.19
CA VAL A 137 4.54 -9.54 -7.64
C VAL A 137 3.16 -9.19 -8.19
N LEU A 138 3.06 -8.07 -8.87
CA LEU A 138 1.82 -7.51 -9.38
C LEU A 138 1.95 -7.22 -10.88
N TYR A 139 0.90 -7.49 -11.64
CA TYR A 139 0.86 -7.34 -13.09
C TYR A 139 -0.28 -6.44 -13.55
N SER A 140 -0.04 -5.72 -14.62
CA SER A 140 -1.05 -4.98 -15.39
C SER A 140 -0.73 -5.11 -16.87
N ASN A 141 -1.71 -5.36 -17.72
CA ASN A 141 -1.50 -5.42 -19.17
C ASN A 141 -0.89 -4.10 -19.67
N GLN A 142 0.18 -4.20 -20.42
CA GLN A 142 0.86 -3.03 -21.00
C GLN A 142 1.56 -3.41 -22.29
N LYS A 143 1.26 -2.69 -23.40
CA LYS A 143 2.03 -2.79 -24.64
C LYS A 143 3.34 -2.01 -24.53
N ALA A 144 4.39 -2.54 -25.12
CA ALA A 144 5.60 -1.79 -25.37
C ALA A 144 5.36 -0.70 -26.43
N PRO A 145 6.24 0.30 -26.56
CA PRO A 145 6.10 1.37 -27.58
C PRO A 145 6.02 0.87 -29.02
N ASN A 146 6.62 -0.28 -29.34
CA ASN A 146 6.54 -0.95 -30.64
C ASN A 146 5.30 -1.79 -30.85
N GLY A 147 4.32 -1.77 -29.91
CA GLY A 147 3.07 -2.52 -29.97
C GLY A 147 3.12 -3.95 -29.40
N THR A 148 4.30 -4.44 -29.01
CA THR A 148 4.43 -5.79 -28.42
C THR A 148 3.60 -5.89 -27.14
N GLU A 149 2.75 -6.94 -27.07
CA GLU A 149 1.95 -7.24 -25.88
C GLU A 149 2.84 -7.71 -24.72
N GLY A 150 2.51 -7.26 -23.53
CA GLY A 150 3.24 -7.64 -22.32
C GLY A 150 2.56 -7.10 -21.06
N PHE A 151 3.35 -6.98 -20.01
CA PHE A 151 2.87 -6.53 -18.69
C PHE A 151 3.77 -5.44 -18.12
N SER A 152 3.16 -4.52 -17.39
CA SER A 152 3.84 -3.77 -16.34
C SER A 152 3.90 -4.68 -15.12
N ARG A 153 5.09 -5.10 -14.72
CA ARG A 153 5.35 -5.91 -13.52
C ARG A 153 5.92 -5.04 -12.42
N LEU A 154 5.31 -5.09 -11.25
CA LEU A 154 5.79 -4.43 -10.04
C LEU A 154 6.19 -5.50 -9.02
N THR A 155 7.39 -5.41 -8.46
CA THR A 155 7.88 -6.39 -7.50
C THR A 155 8.39 -5.70 -6.25
N PHE A 156 7.87 -6.09 -5.08
CA PHE A 156 8.48 -5.80 -3.78
C PHE A 156 9.30 -7.01 -3.37
N TYR A 157 10.56 -6.80 -3.04
CA TYR A 157 11.51 -7.88 -2.73
C TYR A 157 12.51 -7.45 -1.65
N ASP A 158 13.32 -8.38 -1.14
CA ASP A 158 14.24 -8.15 -0.02
C ASP A 158 13.52 -7.49 1.17
N ILE A 159 12.31 -7.99 1.49
CA ILE A 159 11.47 -7.44 2.56
C ILE A 159 11.94 -7.98 3.90
N ASP A 160 12.49 -7.10 4.75
CA ASP A 160 12.94 -7.45 6.09
C ASP A 160 12.61 -6.37 7.14
N SER A 161 13.17 -6.53 8.36
CA SER A 161 12.99 -5.57 9.44
C SER A 161 13.70 -4.23 9.21
N LYS A 162 14.68 -4.17 8.30
CA LYS A 162 15.48 -2.96 8.00
C LYS A 162 14.87 -2.16 6.84
N GLY A 163 14.16 -2.82 5.93
CA GLY A 163 13.58 -2.17 4.77
C GLY A 163 13.10 -3.14 3.70
N TYR A 164 13.04 -2.65 2.49
CA TYR A 164 12.66 -3.42 1.32
C TYR A 164 13.12 -2.73 0.05
N LYS A 165 13.07 -3.46 -1.05
CA LYS A 165 13.30 -2.93 -2.39
C LYS A 165 12.04 -3.08 -3.24
N TRP A 166 11.94 -2.25 -4.25
CA TRP A 166 10.87 -2.30 -5.23
C TRP A 166 11.41 -2.02 -6.62
N LYS A 167 10.83 -2.69 -7.62
CA LYS A 167 11.13 -2.44 -9.03
C LYS A 167 9.86 -2.45 -9.87
N GLY A 168 9.85 -1.61 -10.90
CA GLY A 168 8.89 -1.59 -11.98
C GLY A 168 9.57 -1.98 -13.28
N GLU A 169 8.99 -2.94 -13.99
CA GLU A 169 9.53 -3.53 -15.21
C GLU A 169 8.42 -3.66 -16.24
N TRP A 170 8.77 -3.52 -17.50
CA TRP A 170 7.98 -4.09 -18.58
C TRP A 170 8.52 -5.48 -18.89
N VAL A 171 7.62 -6.45 -19.06
CA VAL A 171 7.97 -7.82 -19.49
C VAL A 171 7.06 -8.24 -20.63
N ASP A 172 7.58 -9.04 -21.58
CA ASP A 172 6.77 -9.67 -22.59
C ASP A 172 5.87 -10.76 -21.97
N LYS A 173 4.94 -11.32 -22.72
CA LYS A 173 3.99 -12.35 -22.22
C LYS A 173 4.65 -13.62 -21.69
N THR A 174 5.87 -13.91 -22.15
CA THR A 174 6.66 -15.09 -21.74
C THR A 174 7.67 -14.77 -20.63
N GLU A 175 7.78 -13.49 -20.25
CA GLU A 175 8.76 -12.95 -19.31
C GLU A 175 10.23 -13.25 -19.67
N THR A 176 10.49 -13.55 -20.94
CA THR A 176 11.85 -13.73 -21.47
C THR A 176 12.54 -12.40 -21.76
N ILE A 177 11.76 -11.39 -22.13
CA ILE A 177 12.25 -10.02 -22.32
C ILE A 177 11.84 -9.19 -21.10
N VAL A 178 12.83 -8.65 -20.41
CA VAL A 178 12.61 -7.84 -19.20
C VAL A 178 13.27 -6.48 -19.39
N TYR A 179 12.48 -5.41 -19.29
CA TYR A 179 12.96 -4.04 -19.36
C TYR A 179 12.65 -3.30 -18.05
N PRO A 180 13.63 -3.19 -17.12
CA PRO A 180 13.44 -2.44 -15.89
C PRO A 180 13.43 -0.93 -16.19
N PHE A 181 12.41 -0.22 -15.72
CA PHE A 181 12.26 1.21 -15.94
C PHE A 181 12.24 2.03 -14.65
N TRP A 182 12.08 1.39 -13.48
CA TRP A 182 12.05 2.09 -12.20
C TRP A 182 12.48 1.16 -11.08
N LYS A 183 13.27 1.68 -10.15
CA LYS A 183 13.68 0.96 -8.93
C LYS A 183 13.66 1.89 -7.72
N ILE A 184 13.38 1.32 -6.55
CA ILE A 184 13.31 2.04 -5.28
C ILE A 184 13.98 1.17 -4.22
N SER A 185 14.79 1.79 -3.37
CA SER A 185 15.36 1.15 -2.19
C SER A 185 14.91 1.92 -0.93
N CYS A 186 14.41 1.23 0.07
CA CYS A 186 13.78 1.80 1.24
C CYS A 186 14.44 1.32 2.55
N ILE A 187 14.59 2.23 3.49
CA ILE A 187 15.05 1.95 4.85
C ILE A 187 13.94 2.35 5.82
N LYS A 188 13.51 1.41 6.66
CA LYS A 188 12.50 1.65 7.69
C LYS A 188 12.99 2.66 8.72
N GLN A 189 12.09 3.54 9.11
CA GLN A 189 12.36 4.46 10.20
C GLN A 189 12.01 3.78 11.52
N LYS A 190 12.96 3.77 12.46
CA LYS A 190 12.67 3.38 13.84
C LYS A 190 11.77 4.43 14.47
N LYS A 191 10.74 4.00 15.16
CA LYS A 191 9.98 4.84 16.08
C LYS A 191 10.75 5.03 17.35
#